data_3138e2925f548da82a27eda390750109
#
_entry.id   3138e2925f548da82a27eda390750109
#
_cell.length_a   1.000
_cell.length_b   1.000
_cell.length_c   1.000
_cell.angle_alpha   90.00
_cell.angle_beta   90.00
_cell.angle_gamma   90.00
#
_symmetry.space_group_name_H-M   'P 1'
#
loop_
_entity.id
_entity.type
_entity.pdbx_description
1 polymer ?
#
loop_
_entity_poly.entity_id
_entity_poly.type
_entity_poly.pdbx_seq_one_letter_code
_entity_poly.pdbx_strand_id
1 'polypeptide(L)'
;MKKIILIEDEEIIREELQHFFIKYGYEVKAPTDFNHIIEYIESENADLILLDINLPVFDGYYICREIRKTSDVPIIMVTSRNSDVDELISMNLGADDFITKPYNTEILLARVTNILRRTSGDFKTNHILIYRDFNLNLSNATVTYQDKSVELTKNEVKILSCLI
;
A
#
# COMPACT_ATOMS: atom_id res chain seq x y z
N MET A 1 7.84 -14.70 6.45
CA MET A 1 7.81 -14.23 5.04
C MET A 1 6.52 -13.44 4.88
N LYS A 2 6.59 -12.27 4.24
CA LYS A 2 5.39 -11.42 4.05
C LYS A 2 4.55 -11.96 2.90
N LYS A 3 3.22 -11.99 3.09
CA LYS A 3 2.26 -12.53 2.13
C LYS A 3 1.57 -11.41 1.35
N ILE A 4 1.63 -11.48 0.03
CA ILE A 4 0.95 -10.57 -0.91
C ILE A 4 -0.17 -11.33 -1.61
N ILE A 5 -1.38 -10.77 -1.64
CA ILE A 5 -2.43 -11.22 -2.55
C ILE A 5 -2.38 -10.32 -3.79
N LEU A 6 -2.27 -10.94 -4.95
CA LEU A 6 -2.27 -10.27 -6.24
C LEU A 6 -3.57 -10.58 -6.97
N ILE A 7 -4.38 -9.55 -7.20
CA ILE A 7 -5.68 -9.64 -7.88
C ILE A 7 -5.56 -8.95 -9.23
N GLU A 8 -5.37 -9.75 -10.26
CA GLU A 8 -5.10 -9.36 -11.65
C GLU A 8 -5.73 -10.40 -12.57
N ASP A 9 -6.54 -10.01 -13.52
CA ASP A 9 -7.21 -10.93 -14.46
C ASP A 9 -6.35 -11.26 -15.68
N GLU A 10 -5.46 -10.36 -16.08
CA GLU A 10 -4.53 -10.61 -17.17
C GLU A 10 -3.46 -11.63 -16.76
N GLU A 11 -3.54 -12.84 -17.31
CA GLU A 11 -2.69 -13.98 -16.96
C GLU A 11 -1.19 -13.65 -17.05
N ILE A 12 -0.77 -13.00 -18.14
CA ILE A 12 0.64 -12.65 -18.37
C ILE A 12 1.15 -11.71 -17.28
N ILE A 13 0.41 -10.65 -16.97
CA ILE A 13 0.78 -9.67 -15.94
C ILE A 13 0.78 -10.35 -14.56
N ARG A 14 -0.22 -11.17 -14.28
CA ARG A 14 -0.35 -11.90 -13.02
C ARG A 14 0.86 -12.81 -12.79
N GLU A 15 1.25 -13.61 -13.79
CA GLU A 15 2.40 -14.52 -13.70
C GLU A 15 3.72 -13.75 -13.57
N GLU A 16 3.92 -12.70 -14.35
CA GLU A 16 5.12 -11.86 -14.26
C GLU A 16 5.29 -11.25 -12.87
N LEU A 17 4.24 -10.65 -12.33
CA LEU A 17 4.28 -10.06 -10.98
C LEU A 17 4.45 -11.12 -9.90
N GLN A 18 3.79 -12.26 -10.03
CA GLN A 18 3.94 -13.36 -9.08
C GLN A 18 5.39 -13.84 -9.02
N HIS A 19 6.01 -14.14 -10.16
CA HIS A 19 7.41 -14.54 -10.24
C HIS A 19 8.35 -13.46 -9.72
N PHE A 20 8.07 -12.20 -10.06
CA PHE A 20 8.86 -11.06 -9.62
C PHE A 20 8.89 -10.96 -8.09
N PHE A 21 7.73 -10.92 -7.43
CA PHE A 21 7.67 -10.78 -5.97
C PHE A 21 8.20 -12.02 -5.23
N ILE A 22 7.99 -13.23 -5.76
CA ILE A 22 8.58 -14.47 -5.19
C ILE A 22 10.11 -14.37 -5.20
N LYS A 23 10.71 -13.88 -6.29
CA LYS A 23 12.16 -13.68 -6.39
C LYS A 23 12.70 -12.73 -5.30
N TYR A 24 11.91 -11.76 -4.88
CA TYR A 24 12.27 -10.83 -3.80
C TYR A 24 11.86 -11.29 -2.40
N GLY A 25 11.48 -12.58 -2.25
CA GLY A 25 11.27 -13.23 -0.96
C GLY A 25 9.87 -13.03 -0.36
N TYR A 26 8.88 -12.68 -1.16
CA TYR A 26 7.47 -12.62 -0.74
C TYR A 26 6.77 -13.96 -1.01
N GLU A 27 5.80 -14.30 -0.18
CA GLU A 27 4.79 -15.29 -0.51
C GLU A 27 3.70 -14.61 -1.35
N VAL A 28 3.39 -15.12 -2.53
CA VAL A 28 2.39 -14.52 -3.41
C VAL A 28 1.25 -15.48 -3.67
N LYS A 29 0.04 -15.03 -3.40
CA LYS A 29 -1.22 -15.71 -3.73
C LYS A 29 -1.89 -14.93 -4.85
N ALA A 30 -2.15 -15.59 -5.97
CA ALA A 30 -2.76 -14.98 -7.15
C ALA A 30 -4.00 -15.79 -7.58
N PRO A 31 -5.16 -15.56 -6.95
CA PRO A 31 -6.39 -16.29 -7.27
C PRO A 31 -6.90 -15.96 -8.68
N THR A 32 -7.52 -16.95 -9.30
CA THR A 32 -8.15 -16.84 -10.62
C THR A 32 -9.67 -16.92 -10.59
N ASP A 33 -10.25 -17.32 -9.46
CA ASP A 33 -11.70 -17.28 -9.23
C ASP A 33 -12.09 -15.95 -8.57
N PHE A 34 -12.69 -15.06 -9.35
CA PHE A 34 -13.14 -13.74 -8.91
C PHE A 34 -14.54 -13.75 -8.29
N ASN A 35 -15.29 -14.85 -8.39
CA ASN A 35 -16.66 -14.92 -7.84
C ASN A 35 -16.67 -14.92 -6.31
N HIS A 36 -15.63 -15.51 -5.69
CA HIS A 36 -15.49 -15.64 -4.24
C HIS A 36 -14.26 -14.87 -3.73
N ILE A 37 -13.90 -13.80 -4.42
CA ILE A 37 -12.64 -13.09 -4.18
C ILE A 37 -12.58 -12.45 -2.78
N ILE A 38 -13.69 -11.96 -2.27
CA ILE A 38 -13.73 -11.31 -0.96
C ILE A 38 -13.52 -12.33 0.16
N GLU A 39 -14.24 -13.45 0.13
CA GLU A 39 -14.08 -14.54 1.09
C GLU A 39 -12.66 -15.13 1.04
N TYR A 40 -12.09 -15.22 -0.16
CA TYR A 40 -10.72 -15.66 -0.35
C TYR A 40 -9.73 -14.71 0.34
N ILE A 41 -9.84 -13.40 0.11
CA ILE A 41 -8.98 -12.40 0.72
C ILE A 41 -9.08 -12.44 2.25
N GLU A 42 -10.28 -12.53 2.79
CA GLU A 42 -10.53 -12.60 4.24
C GLU A 42 -9.91 -13.86 4.88
N SER A 43 -9.90 -14.97 4.15
CA SER A 43 -9.34 -16.25 4.66
C SER A 43 -7.81 -16.30 4.67
N GLU A 44 -7.14 -15.54 3.79
CA GLU A 44 -5.70 -15.67 3.55
C GLU A 44 -4.79 -14.90 4.52
N ASN A 45 -5.32 -13.98 5.31
CA ASN A 45 -4.52 -13.15 6.23
C ASN A 45 -3.29 -12.53 5.56
N ALA A 46 -3.51 -11.79 4.48
CA ALA A 46 -2.42 -11.14 3.75
C ALA A 46 -1.80 -9.97 4.51
N ASP A 47 -0.54 -9.70 4.23
CA ASP A 47 0.15 -8.49 4.71
C ASP A 47 -0.07 -7.29 3.77
N LEU A 48 -0.41 -7.54 2.49
CA LEU A 48 -0.68 -6.52 1.48
C LEU A 48 -1.48 -7.11 0.32
N ILE A 49 -2.32 -6.28 -0.29
CA ILE A 49 -3.09 -6.61 -1.49
C ILE A 49 -2.66 -5.69 -2.64
N LEU A 50 -2.30 -6.29 -3.77
CA LEU A 50 -2.19 -5.61 -5.05
C LEU A 50 -3.48 -5.87 -5.82
N LEU A 51 -4.20 -4.82 -6.19
CA LEU A 51 -5.58 -4.91 -6.69
C LEU A 51 -5.74 -4.12 -7.98
N ASP A 52 -6.04 -4.81 -9.08
CA ASP A 52 -6.51 -4.12 -10.30
C ASP A 52 -7.94 -3.60 -10.12
N ILE A 53 -8.24 -2.48 -10.74
CA ILE A 53 -9.60 -1.93 -10.80
C ILE A 53 -10.44 -2.67 -11.85
N ASN A 54 -9.85 -3.00 -13.00
CA ASN A 54 -10.56 -3.58 -14.13
C ASN A 54 -10.64 -5.12 -14.03
N LEU A 55 -11.53 -5.62 -13.21
CA LEU A 55 -11.74 -7.05 -13.02
C LEU A 55 -13.08 -7.51 -13.61
N PRO A 56 -13.22 -8.79 -13.99
CA PRO A 56 -14.37 -9.25 -14.79
C PRO A 56 -15.69 -9.38 -14.01
N VAL A 57 -15.66 -9.62 -12.69
CA VAL A 57 -16.85 -9.88 -11.87
C VAL A 57 -17.21 -8.68 -11.01
N PHE A 58 -16.26 -8.25 -10.21
CA PHE A 58 -16.36 -7.06 -9.36
C PHE A 58 -15.24 -6.11 -9.73
N ASP A 59 -15.51 -4.81 -9.82
CA ASP A 59 -14.42 -3.86 -9.99
C ASP A 59 -13.60 -3.71 -8.70
N GLY A 60 -12.35 -3.26 -8.84
CA GLY A 60 -11.44 -3.12 -7.70
C GLY A 60 -11.93 -2.12 -6.65
N TYR A 61 -12.72 -1.13 -7.03
CA TYR A 61 -13.33 -0.18 -6.10
C TYR A 61 -14.31 -0.86 -5.15
N TYR A 62 -15.15 -1.73 -5.69
CA TYR A 62 -16.09 -2.52 -4.90
C TYR A 62 -15.32 -3.43 -3.92
N ILE A 63 -14.31 -4.15 -4.42
CA ILE A 63 -13.50 -5.06 -3.59
C ILE A 63 -12.79 -4.29 -2.47
N CYS A 64 -12.16 -3.15 -2.78
CA CYS A 64 -11.50 -2.31 -1.78
C CYS A 64 -12.47 -1.87 -0.67
N ARG A 65 -13.66 -1.40 -1.06
CA ARG A 65 -14.69 -0.97 -0.12
C ARG A 65 -15.18 -2.10 0.78
N GLU A 66 -15.41 -3.30 0.22
CA GLU A 66 -15.87 -4.45 1.02
C GLU A 66 -14.80 -4.90 2.01
N ILE A 67 -13.54 -5.00 1.59
CA ILE A 67 -12.42 -5.35 2.47
C ILE A 67 -12.28 -4.35 3.62
N ARG A 68 -12.44 -3.06 3.36
CA ARG A 68 -12.32 -2.02 4.39
C ARG A 68 -13.38 -2.07 5.47
N LYS A 69 -14.47 -2.81 5.28
CA LYS A 69 -15.48 -3.05 6.34
C LYS A 69 -14.95 -3.94 7.46
N THR A 70 -14.01 -4.82 7.14
CA THR A 70 -13.53 -5.89 8.04
C THR A 70 -12.03 -5.88 8.28
N SER A 71 -11.24 -5.15 7.47
CA SER A 71 -9.78 -5.23 7.49
C SER A 71 -9.09 -3.92 7.14
N ASP A 72 -7.99 -3.64 7.86
CA ASP A 72 -7.06 -2.54 7.58
C ASP A 72 -5.83 -3.01 6.78
N VAL A 73 -5.88 -4.19 6.16
CA VAL A 73 -4.78 -4.71 5.33
C VAL A 73 -4.41 -3.67 4.25
N PRO A 74 -3.13 -3.36 4.04
CA PRO A 74 -2.73 -2.41 3.02
C PRO A 74 -3.17 -2.82 1.62
N ILE A 75 -3.70 -1.87 0.86
CA ILE A 75 -4.14 -2.07 -0.53
C ILE A 75 -3.43 -1.06 -1.42
N ILE A 76 -2.75 -1.58 -2.46
CA ILE A 76 -2.23 -0.78 -3.58
C ILE A 76 -3.12 -1.06 -4.79
N MET A 77 -3.75 -0.01 -5.32
CA MET A 77 -4.49 -0.12 -6.58
C MET A 77 -3.53 -0.05 -7.75
N VAL A 78 -3.60 -1.01 -8.67
CA VAL A 78 -2.72 -1.10 -9.85
C VAL A 78 -3.60 -1.23 -11.08
N THR A 79 -3.65 -0.21 -11.95
CA THR A 79 -4.65 -0.18 -13.00
C THR A 79 -4.22 0.59 -14.25
N SER A 80 -4.85 0.29 -15.38
CA SER A 80 -4.75 1.07 -16.62
C SER A 80 -5.56 2.37 -16.61
N ARG A 81 -6.42 2.58 -15.61
CA ARG A 81 -7.10 3.87 -15.44
C ARG A 81 -6.12 4.89 -14.87
N ASN A 82 -5.99 6.02 -15.55
CA ASN A 82 -4.95 7.03 -15.26
C ASN A 82 -5.51 8.44 -15.02
N SER A 83 -6.79 8.56 -14.69
CA SER A 83 -7.34 9.87 -14.35
C SER A 83 -7.06 10.23 -12.88
N ASP A 84 -6.85 11.51 -12.62
CA ASP A 84 -6.73 12.05 -11.24
C ASP A 84 -7.98 11.71 -10.40
N VAL A 85 -9.13 11.55 -11.07
CA VAL A 85 -10.39 11.17 -10.44
C VAL A 85 -10.34 9.72 -9.95
N ASP A 86 -9.78 8.79 -10.73
CA ASP A 86 -9.63 7.39 -10.33
C ASP A 86 -8.69 7.24 -9.13
N GLU A 87 -7.60 8.01 -9.11
CA GLU A 87 -6.69 8.07 -7.96
C GLU A 87 -7.41 8.60 -6.71
N LEU A 88 -8.13 9.71 -6.84
CA LEU A 88 -8.87 10.31 -5.74
C LEU A 88 -9.95 9.36 -5.19
N ILE A 89 -10.68 8.67 -6.06
CA ILE A 89 -11.69 7.67 -5.67
C ILE A 89 -11.01 6.53 -4.89
N SER A 90 -9.89 5.99 -5.41
CA SER A 90 -9.16 4.91 -4.76
C SER A 90 -8.72 5.28 -3.34
N MET A 91 -8.16 6.47 -3.18
CA MET A 91 -7.71 6.96 -1.87
C MET A 91 -8.87 7.22 -0.91
N ASN A 92 -10.00 7.73 -1.39
CA ASN A 92 -11.21 7.93 -0.57
C ASN A 92 -11.85 6.62 -0.13
N LEU A 93 -11.71 5.55 -0.92
CA LEU A 93 -12.16 4.21 -0.56
C LEU A 93 -11.22 3.50 0.43
N GLY A 94 -10.09 4.10 0.76
CA GLY A 94 -9.15 3.60 1.74
C GLY A 94 -7.99 2.80 1.16
N ALA A 95 -7.67 2.96 -0.13
CA ALA A 95 -6.42 2.47 -0.70
C ALA A 95 -5.23 3.22 -0.07
N ASP A 96 -4.12 2.51 0.13
CA ASP A 96 -2.90 3.08 0.71
C ASP A 96 -1.99 3.70 -0.34
N ASP A 97 -2.12 3.25 -1.59
CA ASP A 97 -1.39 3.79 -2.74
C ASP A 97 -2.13 3.47 -4.05
N PHE A 98 -1.74 4.16 -5.12
CA PHE A 98 -2.30 4.03 -6.46
C PHE A 98 -1.18 4.08 -7.50
N ILE A 99 -1.17 3.12 -8.44
CA ILE A 99 -0.15 3.03 -9.50
C ILE A 99 -0.83 2.78 -10.84
N THR A 100 -0.48 3.58 -11.84
CA THR A 100 -1.00 3.43 -13.20
C THR A 100 -0.12 2.52 -14.05
N LYS A 101 -0.74 1.66 -14.87
CA LYS A 101 -0.08 0.87 -15.92
C LYS A 101 0.17 1.77 -17.16
N PRO A 102 1.31 1.68 -17.85
CA PRO A 102 2.46 0.83 -17.53
C PRO A 102 3.31 1.42 -16.38
N TYR A 103 3.82 0.56 -15.51
CA TYR A 103 4.66 0.93 -14.37
C TYR A 103 6.02 0.21 -14.43
N ASN A 104 6.99 0.76 -13.73
CA ASN A 104 8.25 0.08 -13.48
C ASN A 104 8.11 -0.85 -12.27
N THR A 105 8.45 -2.13 -12.43
CA THR A 105 8.32 -3.14 -11.37
C THR A 105 9.19 -2.86 -10.15
N GLU A 106 10.36 -2.22 -10.33
CA GLU A 106 11.21 -1.78 -9.21
C GLU A 106 10.57 -0.66 -8.39
N ILE A 107 9.83 0.24 -9.05
CA ILE A 107 9.06 1.29 -8.35
C ILE A 107 7.91 0.65 -7.58
N LEU A 108 7.21 -0.31 -8.17
CA LEU A 108 6.15 -1.06 -7.48
C LEU A 108 6.71 -1.80 -6.26
N LEU A 109 7.85 -2.46 -6.40
CA LEU A 109 8.54 -3.13 -5.30
C LEU A 109 8.89 -2.16 -4.16
N ALA A 110 9.43 -0.99 -4.50
CA ALA A 110 9.77 0.02 -3.50
C ALA A 110 8.53 0.49 -2.72
N ARG A 111 7.38 0.68 -3.39
CA ARG A 111 6.12 1.04 -2.75
C ARG A 111 5.60 -0.06 -1.84
N VAL A 112 5.57 -1.31 -2.31
CA VAL A 112 5.20 -2.49 -1.52
C VAL A 112 6.07 -2.59 -0.27
N THR A 113 7.38 -2.51 -0.42
CA THR A 113 8.34 -2.59 0.69
C THR A 113 8.11 -1.48 1.71
N ASN A 114 7.89 -0.25 1.26
CA ASN A 114 7.64 0.89 2.13
C ASN A 114 6.34 0.73 2.94
N ILE A 115 5.27 0.27 2.30
CA ILE A 115 3.99 0.05 2.98
C ILE A 115 4.12 -1.08 4.00
N LEU A 116 4.69 -2.22 3.62
CA LEU A 116 4.88 -3.36 4.51
C LEU A 116 5.76 -3.03 5.72
N ARG A 117 6.77 -2.19 5.54
CA ARG A 117 7.59 -1.70 6.63
C ARG A 117 6.79 -0.87 7.64
N ARG A 118 5.89 -0.02 7.15
CA ARG A 118 5.02 0.82 8.01
C ARG A 118 4.05 -0.02 8.84
N THR A 119 3.53 -1.12 8.28
CA THR A 119 2.53 -1.97 8.94
C THR A 119 3.12 -3.04 9.85
N SER A 120 4.39 -3.42 9.65
CA SER A 120 5.05 -4.48 10.45
C SER A 120 5.44 -4.06 11.86
N GLY A 121 5.23 -2.80 12.24
CA GLY A 121 5.69 -2.30 13.54
C GLY A 121 7.22 -2.30 13.71
N ASP A 122 7.97 -2.62 12.65
CA ASP A 122 9.44 -2.57 12.63
C ASP A 122 10.00 -1.13 12.64
N PHE A 123 9.19 -0.19 13.12
CA PHE A 123 9.63 1.18 13.41
C PHE A 123 10.60 1.26 14.60
N LYS A 124 11.39 0.21 14.84
CA LYS A 124 12.49 0.29 15.83
C LYS A 124 13.72 1.02 15.29
N THR A 125 13.74 1.44 14.06
CA THR A 125 14.69 2.47 13.61
C THR A 125 13.99 3.81 13.71
N ASN A 126 14.40 4.59 14.69
CA ASN A 126 14.00 5.98 14.87
C ASN A 126 14.10 6.72 13.51
N HIS A 127 13.00 6.82 12.78
CA HIS A 127 12.91 7.72 11.65
C HIS A 127 12.79 9.14 12.17
N ILE A 128 13.88 9.61 12.76
CA ILE A 128 14.04 11.01 13.16
C ILE A 128 14.71 11.68 11.98
N LEU A 129 13.98 12.54 11.30
CA LEU A 129 14.57 13.48 10.36
C LEU A 129 15.10 14.64 11.18
N ILE A 130 16.41 14.89 11.04
CA ILE A 130 17.09 15.98 11.76
C ILE A 130 17.37 17.10 10.76
N TYR A 131 16.82 18.26 11.02
CA TYR A 131 17.14 19.48 10.29
C TYR A 131 17.51 20.59 11.24
N ARG A 132 18.78 20.97 11.29
CA ARG A 132 19.34 21.87 12.29
C ARG A 132 19.01 21.38 13.71
N ASP A 133 18.30 22.19 14.47
CA ASP A 133 17.90 21.87 15.87
C ASP A 133 16.51 21.21 15.97
N PHE A 134 15.89 20.87 14.82
CA PHE A 134 14.59 20.20 14.79
C PHE A 134 14.75 18.70 14.58
N ASN A 135 14.07 17.93 15.39
CA ASN A 135 13.94 16.48 15.24
C ASN A 135 12.49 16.14 14.94
N LEU A 136 12.19 15.69 13.73
CA LEU A 136 10.88 15.19 13.33
C LEU A 136 10.87 13.67 13.48
N ASN A 137 10.13 13.18 14.46
CA ASN A 137 9.91 11.76 14.65
C ASN A 137 8.66 11.32 13.86
N LEU A 138 8.89 10.61 12.76
CA LEU A 138 7.81 10.12 11.88
C LEU A 138 7.01 8.99 12.49
N SER A 139 7.56 8.28 13.50
CA SER A 139 6.88 7.12 14.12
C SER A 139 5.75 7.53 15.06
N ASN A 140 5.93 8.62 15.78
CA ASN A 140 4.94 9.13 16.74
C ASN A 140 4.38 10.50 16.34
N ALA A 141 4.65 10.95 15.12
CA ALA A 141 4.18 12.22 14.57
C ALA A 141 4.51 13.42 15.47
N THR A 142 5.72 13.46 16.04
CA THR A 142 6.15 14.56 16.91
C THR A 142 7.33 15.32 16.32
N VAL A 143 7.31 16.65 16.46
CA VAL A 143 8.47 17.49 16.23
C VAL A 143 9.01 17.99 17.55
N THR A 144 10.34 17.88 17.71
CA THR A 144 11.04 18.38 18.89
C THR A 144 12.01 19.47 18.49
N TYR A 145 11.95 20.61 19.17
CA TYR A 145 12.88 21.73 19.01
C TYR A 145 13.34 22.18 20.39
N GLN A 146 14.63 22.12 20.66
CA GLN A 146 15.20 22.27 21.97
C GLN A 146 14.47 21.32 22.95
N ASP A 147 13.95 21.72 24.06
CA ASP A 147 13.26 20.87 25.02
C ASP A 147 11.73 20.85 24.85
N LYS A 148 11.21 21.35 23.72
CA LYS A 148 9.77 21.41 23.45
C LYS A 148 9.39 20.39 22.39
N SER A 149 8.33 19.62 22.64
CA SER A 149 7.78 18.64 21.73
C SER A 149 6.31 18.97 21.43
N VAL A 150 5.93 18.85 20.17
CA VAL A 150 4.57 19.07 19.68
C VAL A 150 4.14 17.87 18.84
N GLU A 151 2.93 17.36 19.07
CA GLU A 151 2.31 16.35 18.22
C GLU A 151 1.75 16.99 16.95
N LEU A 152 1.94 16.30 15.84
CA LEU A 152 1.54 16.72 14.51
C LEU A 152 0.40 15.85 13.99
N THR A 153 -0.47 16.43 13.20
CA THR A 153 -1.45 15.70 12.41
C THR A 153 -0.75 14.95 11.24
N LYS A 154 -1.43 13.95 10.69
CA LYS A 154 -0.90 13.19 9.52
C LYS A 154 -0.54 14.09 8.33
N ASN A 155 -1.30 15.17 8.11
CA ASN A 155 -1.03 16.10 7.02
C ASN A 155 0.19 16.99 7.30
N GLU A 156 0.36 17.45 8.53
CA GLU A 156 1.54 18.21 8.95
C GLU A 156 2.82 17.39 8.86
N VAL A 157 2.78 16.11 9.24
CA VAL A 157 3.92 15.18 9.05
C VAL A 157 4.28 15.05 7.58
N LYS A 158 3.29 14.87 6.69
CA LYS A 158 3.54 14.77 5.24
C LYS A 158 4.18 16.04 4.69
N ILE A 159 3.68 17.21 5.06
CA ILE A 159 4.24 18.50 4.61
C ILE A 159 5.67 18.66 5.09
N LEU A 160 5.93 18.44 6.37
CA LEU A 160 7.28 18.58 6.94
C LEU A 160 8.27 17.57 6.36
N SER A 161 7.87 16.32 6.13
CA SER A 161 8.75 15.30 5.53
C SER A 161 9.11 15.58 4.08
N CYS A 162 8.35 16.42 3.37
CA CYS A 162 8.68 16.87 2.02
C CYS A 162 9.61 18.10 2.01
N LEU A 163 9.70 18.83 3.13
CA LEU A 163 10.51 20.06 3.24
C LEU A 163 11.90 19.82 3.82
N ILE A 164 12.15 18.66 4.42
CA ILE A 164 13.42 18.23 5.02
C ILE A 164 14.11 17.22 4.11
#